data_dc53c03b725dc914a561ec0608ddef90
#
_entry.id   dc53c03b725dc914a561ec0608ddef90
#
_cell.length_a   1.000
_cell.length_b   1.000
_cell.length_c   1.000
_cell.angle_alpha   90.00
_cell.angle_beta   90.00
_cell.angle_gamma   90.00
#
_symmetry.space_group_name_H-M   'P 1'
#
loop_
_entity.id
_entity.type
_entity.pdbx_description
1 polymer ?
#
loop_
_entity_poly.entity_id
_entity_poly.type
_entity_poly.pdbx_seq_one_letter_code
_entity_poly.pdbx_strand_id
1 'polypeptide(L)'
;MSKARISRRWAVLSVTAMGCAGLGLPAAPAPAKSRAVTVADYDALTDEQLGVSNYVVHIATQPTGEWYGMGITSYQGGDEGYRWQIGFWLQPLGITQYRLPAYRELYRESFEGFVAKMAHRDTWSFWLDTSVGNKLRGTYGALGRTVPTADPIVHDNINYSANLLGLMTMHEMFYRNGKYLQPGSFVLKRWTQEGLESFVYDMPKVANAIAGGFKETGGRGVACEVAGIYPAYCNQLAMLALMQYDEVVPGKLGADTIARHRAVWSETSDLYRMNAHAGHGEHAHEHLFLPQAYYVHTGEQVDWGDTLMMSVPYLNAWYPEYVAQNYEDWKVTFPVDANGTMRFKPIGAEVRDSKGARVVKDRDAEERAELAKLPEAQRPGQGETGETPSFVYYSSLGAAEMGDQAFLSAIRNSAAKNGNVPTWHGAEFFYDHNDKSGDARMSRGGSSLMTASYLVVKDGYQTLYNHPWSKDVLSSPQIEQIAWPTVLVRRAVYDPAKGALVFTLLSSGSLNKQRGPSVDTEFAVAQLDPAKSYLVTRDGKTLGRVSGGKISDNSGELSWRDSRLMIKATLNGDSSYIVQAQ
;
A
#
# COMPACT_ATOMS: atom_id res chain seq x y z
N MET A 1 -14.82 33.36 36.38
CA MET A 1 -15.89 34.26 35.95
C MET A 1 -15.76 34.48 34.46
N SER A 2 -16.74 34.21 33.76
CA SER A 2 -17.44 34.51 32.51
C SER A 2 -17.47 33.35 31.54
N LYS A 3 -18.63 32.65 31.54
CA LYS A 3 -19.04 31.66 30.54
C LYS A 3 -19.66 32.40 29.34
N ALA A 4 -19.10 32.25 28.17
CA ALA A 4 -19.76 32.66 26.93
C ALA A 4 -20.46 31.44 26.30
N ARG A 5 -21.80 31.48 26.32
CA ARG A 5 -22.67 30.53 25.59
C ARG A 5 -22.80 31.00 24.15
N ILE A 6 -22.49 30.13 23.19
CA ILE A 6 -22.84 30.32 21.78
C ILE A 6 -24.15 29.56 21.52
N SER A 7 -25.20 30.33 21.27
CA SER A 7 -26.53 29.83 20.88
C SER A 7 -26.58 29.55 19.38
N ARG A 8 -26.90 28.32 18.99
CA ARG A 8 -27.28 27.97 17.61
C ARG A 8 -28.72 28.45 17.34
N ARG A 9 -28.87 29.35 16.37
CA ARG A 9 -30.20 29.72 15.81
C ARG A 9 -30.46 28.83 14.59
N TRP A 10 -31.54 28.07 14.69
CA TRP A 10 -32.16 27.40 13.56
C TRP A 10 -33.09 28.41 12.87
N ALA A 11 -32.88 28.61 11.56
CA ALA A 11 -33.83 29.37 10.73
C ALA A 11 -34.84 28.40 10.16
N VAL A 12 -36.09 28.55 10.58
CA VAL A 12 -37.25 27.88 9.99
C VAL A 12 -37.74 28.74 8.81
N LEU A 13 -37.67 28.19 7.60
CA LEU A 13 -38.28 28.81 6.41
C LEU A 13 -39.74 28.37 6.30
N SER A 14 -40.63 29.31 6.54
CA SER A 14 -42.07 29.16 6.31
C SER A 14 -42.38 29.25 4.81
N VAL A 15 -43.00 28.21 4.26
CA VAL A 15 -43.52 28.20 2.89
C VAL A 15 -44.93 28.80 2.90
N THR A 16 -45.09 29.95 2.28
CA THR A 16 -46.39 30.55 2.02
C THR A 16 -46.90 30.06 0.67
N ALA A 17 -48.04 29.39 0.67
CA ALA A 17 -48.72 28.97 -0.54
C ALA A 17 -49.37 30.21 -1.23
N MET A 18 -49.03 30.43 -2.49
CA MET A 18 -49.77 31.36 -3.38
C MET A 18 -50.17 30.66 -4.66
N GLY A 19 -51.37 30.99 -5.04
CA GLY A 19 -52.27 30.32 -5.93
C GLY A 19 -51.86 30.12 -7.38
N CYS A 20 -52.54 29.17 -7.98
CA CYS A 20 -52.49 28.72 -9.35
C CYS A 20 -52.81 29.83 -10.36
N ALA A 21 -51.85 30.12 -11.23
CA ALA A 21 -52.14 30.66 -12.55
C ALA A 21 -51.40 29.77 -13.57
N GLY A 22 -52.15 29.18 -14.48
CA GLY A 22 -51.64 28.25 -15.47
C GLY A 22 -50.63 28.89 -16.41
N LEU A 23 -49.39 28.45 -16.28
CA LEU A 23 -48.32 28.66 -17.25
C LEU A 23 -47.91 27.30 -17.78
N GLY A 24 -47.95 27.17 -19.10
CA GLY A 24 -47.59 25.95 -19.81
C GLY A 24 -46.22 25.44 -19.34
N LEU A 25 -46.18 24.18 -18.94
CA LEU A 25 -44.93 23.49 -18.61
C LEU A 25 -43.98 23.60 -19.80
N PRO A 26 -42.75 24.09 -19.63
CA PRO A 26 -41.75 23.96 -20.68
C PRO A 26 -41.58 22.46 -20.95
N ALA A 27 -41.55 22.10 -22.22
CA ALA A 27 -41.29 20.73 -22.65
C ALA A 27 -39.99 20.26 -21.94
N ALA A 28 -40.03 19.07 -21.32
CA ALA A 28 -38.87 18.45 -20.72
C ALA A 28 -37.72 18.52 -21.73
N PRO A 29 -36.53 18.96 -21.32
CA PRO A 29 -35.38 18.98 -22.24
C PRO A 29 -35.23 17.59 -22.80
N ALA A 30 -35.10 17.49 -24.13
CA ALA A 30 -34.84 16.23 -24.82
C ALA A 30 -33.64 15.56 -24.11
N PRO A 31 -33.71 14.24 -23.88
CA PRO A 31 -32.59 13.54 -23.23
C PRO A 31 -31.31 13.88 -23.97
N ALA A 32 -30.36 14.46 -23.23
CA ALA A 32 -29.04 14.77 -23.80
C ALA A 32 -28.53 13.48 -24.48
N LYS A 33 -28.20 13.55 -25.77
CA LYS A 33 -27.65 12.43 -26.52
C LYS A 33 -26.47 11.91 -25.69
N SER A 34 -26.55 10.68 -25.18
CA SER A 34 -25.50 10.10 -24.38
C SER A 34 -24.19 10.19 -25.20
N ARG A 35 -23.21 10.89 -24.66
CA ARG A 35 -21.90 10.98 -25.29
C ARG A 35 -21.41 9.56 -25.54
N ALA A 36 -20.97 9.27 -26.76
CA ALA A 36 -20.45 7.94 -27.11
C ALA A 36 -19.35 7.54 -26.13
N VAL A 37 -19.37 6.30 -25.68
CA VAL A 37 -18.31 5.73 -24.84
C VAL A 37 -17.03 5.63 -25.66
N THR A 38 -15.97 6.27 -25.19
CA THR A 38 -14.64 6.15 -25.80
C THR A 38 -13.66 5.53 -24.82
N VAL A 39 -12.80 4.68 -25.29
CA VAL A 39 -11.80 3.98 -24.45
C VAL A 39 -10.88 4.98 -23.73
N ALA A 40 -10.58 6.11 -24.36
CA ALA A 40 -9.70 7.15 -23.83
C ALA A 40 -10.28 7.92 -22.62
N ASP A 41 -11.60 7.80 -22.39
CA ASP A 41 -12.25 8.45 -21.23
C ASP A 41 -11.92 7.73 -19.90
N TYR A 42 -11.27 6.57 -19.94
CA TYR A 42 -11.00 5.73 -18.76
C TYR A 42 -9.50 5.54 -18.54
N ASP A 43 -9.11 5.49 -17.28
CA ASP A 43 -7.72 5.30 -16.88
C ASP A 43 -7.10 4.00 -17.41
N ALA A 44 -5.80 4.02 -17.63
CA ALA A 44 -5.03 2.90 -18.16
C ALA A 44 -3.66 2.81 -17.48
N LEU A 45 -3.19 1.60 -17.23
CA LEU A 45 -1.83 1.38 -16.76
C LEU A 45 -0.82 1.69 -17.88
N THR A 46 0.29 2.33 -17.55
CA THR A 46 1.44 2.48 -18.47
C THR A 46 2.14 1.14 -18.67
N ASP A 47 3.09 1.07 -19.60
CA ASP A 47 3.88 -0.15 -19.80
C ASP A 47 4.66 -0.53 -18.54
N GLU A 48 5.28 0.46 -17.87
CA GLU A 48 6.02 0.24 -16.63
C GLU A 48 5.09 -0.22 -15.51
N GLN A 49 3.92 0.38 -15.38
CA GLN A 49 2.92 -0.04 -14.38
C GLN A 49 2.42 -1.46 -14.63
N LEU A 50 2.20 -1.84 -15.88
CA LEU A 50 1.89 -3.22 -16.25
C LEU A 50 3.04 -4.17 -15.91
N GLY A 51 4.26 -3.79 -16.25
CA GLY A 51 5.45 -4.59 -15.96
C GLY A 51 5.64 -4.79 -14.46
N VAL A 52 5.45 -3.74 -13.65
CA VAL A 52 5.51 -3.85 -12.18
C VAL A 52 4.35 -4.69 -11.65
N SER A 53 3.12 -4.46 -12.14
CA SER A 53 1.97 -5.27 -11.72
C SER A 53 2.19 -6.75 -12.03
N ASN A 54 2.72 -7.08 -13.20
CA ASN A 54 3.04 -8.44 -13.60
C ASN A 54 4.09 -9.08 -12.67
N TYR A 55 5.13 -8.33 -12.32
CA TYR A 55 6.16 -8.76 -11.37
C TYR A 55 5.58 -9.04 -9.98
N VAL A 56 4.75 -8.15 -9.44
CA VAL A 56 4.13 -8.32 -8.11
C VAL A 56 3.16 -9.50 -8.09
N VAL A 57 2.35 -9.64 -9.14
CA VAL A 57 1.44 -10.78 -9.29
C VAL A 57 2.23 -12.09 -9.37
N HIS A 58 3.34 -12.14 -10.10
CA HIS A 58 4.20 -13.32 -10.15
C HIS A 58 4.74 -13.68 -8.75
N ILE A 59 5.27 -12.71 -8.01
CA ILE A 59 5.70 -12.92 -6.62
C ILE A 59 4.56 -13.49 -5.76
N ALA A 60 3.36 -12.95 -5.91
CA ALA A 60 2.20 -13.33 -5.11
C ALA A 60 1.69 -14.75 -5.44
N THR A 61 1.66 -15.12 -6.72
CA THR A 61 1.03 -16.36 -7.21
C THR A 61 1.98 -17.54 -7.37
N GLN A 62 3.29 -17.34 -7.26
CA GLN A 62 4.25 -18.45 -7.24
C GLN A 62 4.00 -19.37 -6.03
N PRO A 63 4.44 -20.64 -6.05
CA PRO A 63 4.31 -21.55 -4.93
C PRO A 63 4.73 -20.93 -3.60
N THR A 64 4.03 -21.24 -2.52
CA THR A 64 4.17 -20.55 -1.22
C THR A 64 5.59 -20.56 -0.67
N GLY A 65 6.36 -21.61 -0.93
CA GLY A 65 7.77 -21.71 -0.50
C GLY A 65 8.80 -21.17 -1.50
N GLU A 66 8.36 -20.60 -2.60
CA GLU A 66 9.24 -19.97 -3.59
C GLU A 66 9.31 -18.46 -3.38
N TRP A 67 10.51 -17.90 -3.50
CA TRP A 67 10.81 -16.52 -3.14
C TRP A 67 11.49 -15.75 -4.27
N TYR A 68 11.20 -16.10 -5.54
CA TYR A 68 11.67 -15.33 -6.68
C TYR A 68 11.30 -13.84 -6.49
N GLY A 69 12.26 -12.98 -6.79
CA GLY A 69 12.07 -11.52 -6.69
C GLY A 69 12.07 -10.95 -5.26
N MET A 70 12.07 -11.78 -4.21
CA MET A 70 11.93 -11.28 -2.83
C MET A 70 13.27 -11.47 -2.11
N GLY A 71 14.19 -11.84 -2.15
CA GLY A 71 15.32 -12.02 -1.28
C GLY A 71 15.63 -13.48 -0.98
N ILE A 72 16.77 -13.70 -0.35
CA ILE A 72 17.30 -15.03 -0.09
C ILE A 72 17.21 -15.43 1.38
N THR A 73 16.73 -14.57 2.25
CA THR A 73 16.78 -14.83 3.68
C THR A 73 15.43 -14.74 4.35
N SER A 74 15.08 -15.81 5.04
CA SER A 74 14.04 -15.82 6.04
C SER A 74 14.49 -15.13 7.33
N TYR A 75 15.79 -15.05 7.55
CA TYR A 75 16.39 -14.49 8.75
C TYR A 75 16.52 -12.97 8.62
N GLN A 76 16.20 -12.27 9.60
CA GLN A 76 15.69 -10.92 9.64
C GLN A 76 16.72 -9.83 9.83
N GLY A 77 17.16 -9.23 8.80
CA GLY A 77 17.66 -7.87 8.91
C GLY A 77 16.58 -6.89 8.44
N GLY A 78 15.85 -6.25 9.35
CA GLY A 78 14.92 -5.17 8.99
C GLY A 78 14.10 -5.38 7.70
N ASP A 79 14.26 -4.50 6.74
CA ASP A 79 13.59 -4.44 5.44
C ASP A 79 13.92 -5.59 4.46
N GLU A 80 14.92 -6.39 4.74
CA GLU A 80 15.28 -7.57 3.96
C GLU A 80 14.34 -8.76 4.21
N GLY A 81 13.60 -8.75 5.31
CA GLY A 81 12.71 -9.85 5.67
C GLY A 81 11.50 -9.96 4.74
N TYR A 82 11.06 -11.19 4.49
CA TYR A 82 9.91 -11.46 3.61
C TYR A 82 8.64 -10.73 4.04
N ARG A 83 8.37 -10.61 5.35
CA ARG A 83 7.21 -9.89 5.86
C ARG A 83 7.20 -8.41 5.47
N TRP A 84 8.39 -7.79 5.44
CA TRP A 84 8.54 -6.41 5.02
C TRP A 84 8.28 -6.26 3.53
N GLN A 85 8.90 -7.10 2.72
CA GLN A 85 8.75 -7.06 1.27
C GLN A 85 7.30 -7.33 0.86
N ILE A 86 6.61 -8.31 1.47
CA ILE A 86 5.18 -8.53 1.25
C ILE A 86 4.37 -7.27 1.62
N GLY A 87 4.69 -6.63 2.75
CA GLY A 87 4.07 -5.39 3.19
C GLY A 87 4.24 -4.24 2.21
N PHE A 88 5.40 -4.13 1.56
CA PHE A 88 5.65 -3.10 0.54
C PHE A 88 4.80 -3.26 -0.73
N TRP A 89 4.37 -4.46 -1.05
CA TRP A 89 3.51 -4.75 -2.19
C TRP A 89 2.02 -4.62 -1.91
N LEU A 90 1.61 -4.67 -0.65
CA LEU A 90 0.20 -4.73 -0.24
C LEU A 90 -0.62 -3.57 -0.82
N GLN A 91 -0.27 -2.33 -0.49
CA GLN A 91 -1.04 -1.17 -0.93
C GLN A 91 -0.87 -0.87 -2.42
N PRO A 92 0.34 -0.94 -3.02
CA PRO A 92 0.50 -0.79 -4.46
C PRO A 92 -0.33 -1.79 -5.29
N LEU A 93 -0.42 -3.05 -4.83
CA LEU A 93 -1.30 -4.05 -5.44
C LEU A 93 -2.78 -3.65 -5.27
N GLY A 94 -3.16 -3.18 -4.09
CA GLY A 94 -4.51 -2.68 -3.80
C GLY A 94 -4.88 -1.49 -4.68
N ILE A 95 -4.00 -0.51 -4.84
CA ILE A 95 -4.19 0.65 -5.73
C ILE A 95 -4.38 0.20 -7.18
N THR A 96 -3.60 -0.79 -7.62
CA THR A 96 -3.72 -1.33 -8.98
C THR A 96 -5.06 -2.03 -9.18
N GLN A 97 -5.50 -2.87 -8.23
CA GLN A 97 -6.82 -3.49 -8.25
C GLN A 97 -7.94 -2.43 -8.24
N TYR A 98 -7.79 -1.37 -7.46
CA TYR A 98 -8.76 -0.27 -7.40
C TYR A 98 -8.93 0.43 -8.75
N ARG A 99 -7.85 0.54 -9.54
CA ARG A 99 -7.85 1.11 -10.90
C ARG A 99 -8.38 0.14 -11.97
N LEU A 100 -8.40 -1.16 -11.68
CA LEU A 100 -8.89 -2.22 -12.57
C LEU A 100 -10.11 -2.95 -11.95
N PRO A 101 -11.21 -2.25 -11.58
CA PRO A 101 -12.29 -2.82 -10.76
C PRO A 101 -13.06 -3.94 -11.48
N ALA A 102 -12.99 -4.02 -12.78
CA ALA A 102 -13.62 -5.07 -13.58
C ALA A 102 -12.67 -6.24 -13.94
N TYR A 103 -11.48 -6.31 -13.32
CA TYR A 103 -10.57 -7.46 -13.43
C TYR A 103 -10.16 -7.92 -12.02
N ARG A 104 -10.89 -8.88 -11.46
CA ARG A 104 -10.80 -9.22 -10.03
C ARG A 104 -10.14 -10.57 -9.74
N GLU A 105 -10.21 -11.52 -10.66
CA GLU A 105 -9.79 -12.91 -10.44
C GLU A 105 -8.31 -13.01 -10.06
N LEU A 106 -7.43 -12.47 -10.87
CA LEU A 106 -5.98 -12.54 -10.67
C LEU A 106 -5.51 -11.80 -9.42
N TYR A 107 -6.11 -10.64 -9.13
CA TYR A 107 -5.76 -9.88 -7.93
C TYR A 107 -6.26 -10.55 -6.66
N ARG A 108 -7.42 -11.22 -6.69
CA ARG A 108 -7.89 -12.04 -5.58
C ARG A 108 -6.88 -13.16 -5.27
N GLU A 109 -6.45 -13.89 -6.29
CA GLU A 109 -5.43 -14.92 -6.16
C GLU A 109 -4.10 -14.37 -5.62
N SER A 110 -3.73 -13.16 -6.03
CA SER A 110 -2.53 -12.49 -5.54
C SER A 110 -2.60 -12.16 -4.05
N PHE A 111 -3.71 -11.59 -3.56
CA PHE A 111 -3.89 -11.35 -2.12
C PHE A 111 -3.89 -12.66 -1.33
N GLU A 112 -4.57 -13.69 -1.83
CA GLU A 112 -4.60 -15.01 -1.20
C GLU A 112 -3.21 -15.65 -1.17
N GLY A 113 -2.43 -15.50 -2.24
CA GLY A 113 -1.04 -15.95 -2.31
C GLY A 113 -0.13 -15.26 -1.30
N PHE A 114 -0.26 -13.95 -1.13
CA PHE A 114 0.49 -13.23 -0.09
C PHE A 114 0.07 -13.65 1.32
N VAL A 115 -1.22 -13.86 1.60
CA VAL A 115 -1.66 -14.40 2.90
C VAL A 115 -1.07 -15.80 3.14
N ALA A 116 -1.01 -16.66 2.12
CA ALA A 116 -0.39 -17.97 2.22
C ALA A 116 1.13 -17.87 2.50
N LYS A 117 1.82 -16.91 1.85
CA LYS A 117 3.24 -16.61 2.12
C LYS A 117 3.47 -16.08 3.53
N MET A 118 2.55 -15.28 4.07
CA MET A 118 2.60 -14.85 5.49
C MET A 118 2.48 -16.05 6.44
N ALA A 119 1.73 -17.09 6.08
CA ALA A 119 1.63 -18.32 6.87
C ALA A 119 2.86 -19.23 6.75
N HIS A 120 3.73 -19.01 5.75
CA HIS A 120 4.92 -19.83 5.56
C HIS A 120 5.95 -19.58 6.65
N ARG A 121 6.57 -20.69 7.15
CA ARG A 121 7.54 -20.60 8.25
C ARG A 121 8.68 -19.60 8.02
N ASP A 122 9.15 -19.48 6.79
CA ASP A 122 10.26 -18.57 6.44
C ASP A 122 9.88 -17.09 6.62
N THR A 123 8.60 -16.77 6.67
CA THR A 123 8.14 -15.39 6.91
C THR A 123 8.04 -15.05 8.39
N TRP A 124 7.69 -15.99 9.25
CA TRP A 124 7.34 -15.69 10.65
C TRP A 124 8.22 -16.37 11.71
N SER A 125 8.98 -17.44 11.37
CA SER A 125 9.74 -18.22 12.36
C SER A 125 10.86 -17.45 13.07
N PHE A 126 11.33 -16.33 12.46
CA PHE A 126 12.29 -15.41 13.07
C PHE A 126 11.83 -14.90 14.44
N TRP A 127 10.50 -14.84 14.66
CA TRP A 127 9.93 -14.18 15.83
C TRP A 127 10.36 -14.83 17.14
N LEU A 128 10.48 -16.15 17.18
CA LEU A 128 10.97 -16.83 18.37
C LEU A 128 12.37 -16.33 18.77
N ASP A 129 13.30 -16.30 17.82
CA ASP A 129 14.67 -15.86 18.07
C ASP A 129 14.72 -14.39 18.45
N THR A 130 13.93 -13.55 17.79
CA THR A 130 13.81 -12.13 18.12
C THR A 130 13.24 -11.93 19.53
N SER A 131 12.21 -12.68 19.92
CA SER A 131 11.61 -12.57 21.24
C SER A 131 12.58 -13.05 22.35
N VAL A 132 13.35 -14.09 22.10
CA VAL A 132 14.43 -14.54 23.02
C VAL A 132 15.55 -13.51 23.09
N GLY A 133 15.99 -12.98 21.94
CA GLY A 133 17.03 -11.96 21.88
C GLY A 133 16.67 -10.70 22.66
N ASN A 134 15.45 -10.25 22.57
CA ASN A 134 14.93 -9.12 23.33
C ASN A 134 14.98 -9.39 24.85
N LYS A 135 14.66 -10.60 25.29
CA LYS A 135 14.82 -11.00 26.70
C LYS A 135 16.26 -10.90 27.17
N LEU A 136 17.21 -11.45 26.40
CA LEU A 136 18.62 -11.44 26.76
C LEU A 136 19.22 -10.04 26.83
N ARG A 137 18.70 -9.11 26.05
CA ARG A 137 19.14 -7.69 26.07
C ARG A 137 18.49 -6.88 27.20
N GLY A 138 17.66 -7.49 28.05
CA GLY A 138 16.91 -6.77 29.08
C GLY A 138 15.81 -5.85 28.53
N THR A 139 15.56 -5.93 27.22
CA THR A 139 14.58 -5.12 26.49
C THR A 139 13.34 -5.92 26.14
N TYR A 140 13.01 -6.91 26.95
CA TYR A 140 12.00 -7.89 26.65
C TYR A 140 10.60 -7.28 26.57
N GLY A 141 10.18 -7.05 25.34
CA GLY A 141 8.92 -6.43 24.97
C GLY A 141 8.75 -5.02 25.56
N ALA A 142 8.02 -4.17 24.89
CA ALA A 142 7.68 -2.83 25.39
C ALA A 142 7.02 -2.85 26.78
N LEU A 143 6.54 -4.00 27.21
CA LEU A 143 5.80 -4.20 28.47
C LEU A 143 6.54 -5.05 29.50
N GLY A 144 7.83 -5.33 29.32
CA GLY A 144 8.62 -6.13 30.26
C GLY A 144 8.18 -7.60 30.37
N ARG A 145 7.63 -8.18 29.30
CA ARG A 145 7.22 -9.59 29.27
C ARG A 145 8.40 -10.51 29.55
N THR A 146 8.19 -11.52 30.34
CA THR A 146 9.25 -12.39 30.83
C THR A 146 9.38 -13.70 30.05
N VAL A 147 8.36 -14.07 29.27
CA VAL A 147 8.31 -15.34 28.54
C VAL A 147 8.34 -15.11 27.03
N PRO A 148 9.40 -15.57 26.33
CA PRO A 148 9.42 -15.56 24.89
C PRO A 148 8.26 -16.39 24.30
N THR A 149 7.73 -15.94 23.19
CA THR A 149 6.69 -16.66 22.45
C THR A 149 7.10 -16.91 21.02
N ALA A 150 6.75 -18.08 20.49
CA ALA A 150 6.90 -18.38 19.08
C ALA A 150 5.74 -17.83 18.25
N ASP A 151 4.61 -17.52 18.88
CA ASP A 151 3.46 -16.92 18.21
C ASP A 151 3.77 -15.48 17.80
N PRO A 152 3.80 -15.17 16.50
CA PRO A 152 4.19 -13.84 16.01
C PRO A 152 3.06 -12.81 16.07
N ILE A 153 1.86 -13.17 16.54
CA ILE A 153 0.66 -12.33 16.47
C ILE A 153 0.17 -11.94 17.86
N VAL A 154 0.27 -12.83 18.82
CA VAL A 154 -0.38 -12.68 20.13
C VAL A 154 0.09 -11.43 20.88
N HIS A 155 1.35 -11.05 20.72
CA HIS A 155 1.98 -9.90 21.36
C HIS A 155 3.06 -9.30 20.48
N ASP A 156 3.24 -7.99 20.56
CA ASP A 156 4.29 -7.25 19.87
C ASP A 156 4.35 -7.56 18.36
N ASN A 157 5.50 -7.41 17.70
CA ASN A 157 5.70 -7.75 16.29
C ASN A 157 4.67 -7.13 15.34
N ILE A 158 4.39 -5.85 15.55
CA ILE A 158 3.33 -5.14 14.82
C ILE A 158 3.54 -5.14 13.31
N ASN A 159 4.79 -5.16 12.84
CA ASN A 159 5.04 -5.21 11.41
C ASN A 159 4.43 -6.46 10.76
N TYR A 160 4.61 -7.64 11.38
CA TYR A 160 4.04 -8.87 10.86
C TYR A 160 2.50 -8.87 10.96
N SER A 161 1.96 -8.59 12.15
CA SER A 161 0.52 -8.66 12.40
C SER A 161 -0.26 -7.60 11.63
N ALA A 162 0.27 -6.39 11.47
CA ALA A 162 -0.37 -5.32 10.69
C ALA A 162 -0.39 -5.61 9.20
N ASN A 163 0.70 -6.11 8.62
CA ASN A 163 0.73 -6.53 7.21
C ASN A 163 -0.22 -7.69 6.95
N LEU A 164 -0.28 -8.69 7.83
CA LEU A 164 -1.23 -9.79 7.73
C LEU A 164 -2.68 -9.28 7.80
N LEU A 165 -3.01 -8.46 8.78
CA LEU A 165 -4.35 -7.88 8.88
C LEU A 165 -4.68 -7.05 7.64
N GLY A 166 -3.75 -6.24 7.15
CA GLY A 166 -3.92 -5.43 5.94
C GLY A 166 -4.24 -6.28 4.69
N LEU A 167 -3.55 -7.40 4.52
CA LEU A 167 -3.85 -8.35 3.43
C LEU A 167 -5.26 -8.93 3.55
N MET A 168 -5.65 -9.37 4.75
CA MET A 168 -6.96 -9.96 4.99
C MET A 168 -8.09 -8.95 4.82
N THR A 169 -7.94 -7.75 5.37
CA THR A 169 -8.96 -6.70 5.30
C THR A 169 -9.11 -6.16 3.89
N MET A 170 -8.01 -5.99 3.16
CA MET A 170 -8.04 -5.55 1.76
C MET A 170 -8.68 -6.60 0.86
N HIS A 171 -8.39 -7.88 1.08
CA HIS A 171 -9.07 -8.97 0.39
C HIS A 171 -10.60 -8.91 0.65
N GLU A 172 -11.02 -8.78 1.90
CA GLU A 172 -12.45 -8.71 2.22
C GLU A 172 -13.11 -7.42 1.68
N MET A 173 -12.41 -6.29 1.66
CA MET A 173 -12.90 -5.05 1.09
C MET A 173 -13.18 -5.19 -0.41
N PHE A 174 -12.30 -5.87 -1.15
CA PHE A 174 -12.44 -6.06 -2.60
C PHE A 174 -13.39 -7.21 -2.99
N TYR A 175 -13.49 -8.28 -2.20
CA TYR A 175 -14.18 -9.50 -2.65
C TYR A 175 -15.36 -9.90 -1.77
N ARG A 176 -15.44 -9.45 -0.54
CA ARG A 176 -16.54 -9.66 0.42
C ARG A 176 -17.06 -11.11 0.47
N ASN A 177 -16.16 -12.07 0.34
CA ASN A 177 -16.50 -13.49 0.32
C ASN A 177 -16.46 -14.17 1.70
N GLY A 178 -16.02 -13.43 2.73
CA GLY A 178 -15.96 -13.89 4.11
C GLY A 178 -14.86 -14.91 4.40
N LYS A 179 -13.90 -15.07 3.48
CA LYS A 179 -12.85 -16.11 3.60
C LYS A 179 -12.07 -15.98 4.91
N TYR A 180 -11.59 -14.78 5.20
CA TYR A 180 -10.76 -14.55 6.40
C TYR A 180 -11.57 -14.22 7.66
N LEU A 181 -12.88 -14.12 7.55
CA LEU A 181 -13.80 -14.04 8.69
C LEU A 181 -14.09 -15.42 9.31
N GLN A 182 -13.85 -16.50 8.56
CA GLN A 182 -14.11 -17.84 9.06
C GLN A 182 -13.14 -18.20 10.19
N PRO A 183 -13.63 -18.77 11.30
CA PRO A 183 -12.78 -19.23 12.39
C PRO A 183 -11.69 -20.19 11.89
N GLY A 184 -10.44 -19.90 12.22
CA GLY A 184 -9.31 -20.74 11.83
C GLY A 184 -8.90 -20.64 10.36
N SER A 185 -9.30 -19.57 9.67
CA SER A 185 -8.94 -19.32 8.26
C SER A 185 -7.44 -19.05 8.04
N PHE A 186 -6.69 -18.82 9.12
CA PHE A 186 -5.25 -18.63 9.09
C PHE A 186 -4.57 -19.45 10.19
N VAL A 187 -3.61 -20.29 9.81
CA VAL A 187 -2.94 -21.20 10.74
C VAL A 187 -1.43 -21.17 10.52
N LEU A 188 -0.70 -20.84 11.58
CA LEU A 188 0.74 -20.99 11.65
C LEU A 188 1.10 -22.34 12.24
N LYS A 189 2.09 -23.01 11.68
CA LYS A 189 2.51 -24.35 12.11
C LYS A 189 4.02 -24.46 12.19
N ARG A 190 4.51 -25.08 13.28
CA ARG A 190 5.91 -25.46 13.42
C ARG A 190 6.06 -26.82 14.11
N TRP A 191 7.11 -27.53 13.77
CA TRP A 191 7.52 -28.72 14.49
C TRP A 191 8.40 -28.34 15.68
N THR A 192 8.12 -28.93 16.83
CA THR A 192 8.91 -28.87 18.05
C THR A 192 9.32 -30.30 18.46
N GLN A 193 10.12 -30.42 19.49
CA GLN A 193 10.44 -31.74 20.04
C GLN A 193 9.20 -32.46 20.61
N GLU A 194 8.18 -31.70 20.99
CA GLU A 194 6.93 -32.19 21.57
C GLU A 194 5.86 -32.53 20.51
N GLY A 195 6.13 -32.21 19.24
CA GLY A 195 5.22 -32.43 18.12
C GLY A 195 4.89 -31.16 17.33
N LEU A 196 3.76 -31.20 16.62
CA LEU A 196 3.28 -30.09 15.82
C LEU A 196 2.58 -29.04 16.69
N GLU A 197 3.17 -27.87 16.81
CA GLU A 197 2.54 -26.70 17.41
C GLU A 197 1.80 -25.89 16.34
N SER A 198 0.64 -25.34 16.69
CA SER A 198 -0.19 -24.54 15.78
C SER A 198 -0.77 -23.32 16.48
N PHE A 199 -0.71 -22.16 15.79
CA PHE A 199 -1.37 -20.93 16.21
C PHE A 199 -2.51 -20.65 15.24
N VAL A 200 -3.75 -20.58 15.75
CA VAL A 200 -4.97 -20.56 14.95
C VAL A 200 -5.64 -19.21 15.04
N TYR A 201 -5.70 -18.51 13.92
CA TYR A 201 -6.22 -17.17 13.77
C TYR A 201 -7.33 -17.07 12.71
N ASP A 202 -7.99 -15.98 12.74
CA ASP A 202 -8.89 -15.40 11.76
C ASP A 202 -8.70 -13.87 11.80
N MET A 203 -9.21 -13.17 10.83
CA MET A 203 -9.05 -11.71 10.74
C MET A 203 -9.52 -10.99 12.03
N PRO A 204 -10.70 -11.32 12.64
CA PRO A 204 -11.10 -10.73 13.92
C PRO A 204 -10.11 -10.95 15.07
N LYS A 205 -9.50 -12.13 15.18
CA LYS A 205 -8.52 -12.41 16.23
C LYS A 205 -7.24 -11.60 16.04
N VAL A 206 -6.76 -11.46 14.79
CA VAL A 206 -5.59 -10.62 14.49
C VAL A 206 -5.88 -9.16 14.82
N ALA A 207 -7.02 -8.63 14.41
CA ALA A 207 -7.44 -7.26 14.72
C ALA A 207 -7.53 -7.00 16.23
N ASN A 208 -8.13 -7.93 16.98
CA ASN A 208 -8.24 -7.82 18.43
C ASN A 208 -6.87 -7.92 19.13
N ALA A 209 -5.94 -8.73 18.65
CA ALA A 209 -4.58 -8.80 19.19
C ALA A 209 -3.86 -7.45 19.03
N ILE A 210 -3.95 -6.84 17.84
CA ILE A 210 -3.38 -5.51 17.57
C ILE A 210 -4.01 -4.45 18.48
N ALA A 211 -5.34 -4.34 18.48
CA ALA A 211 -6.05 -3.36 19.30
C ALA A 211 -5.79 -3.55 20.80
N GLY A 212 -5.64 -4.81 21.26
CA GLY A 212 -5.23 -5.16 22.62
C GLY A 212 -3.85 -4.61 22.96
N GLY A 213 -2.87 -4.76 22.07
CA GLY A 213 -1.52 -4.21 22.25
C GLY A 213 -1.52 -2.68 22.35
N PHE A 214 -2.31 -1.99 21.52
CA PHE A 214 -2.50 -0.52 21.65
C PHE A 214 -3.11 -0.15 23.02
N LYS A 215 -4.10 -0.91 23.48
CA LYS A 215 -4.72 -0.66 24.78
C LYS A 215 -3.71 -0.84 25.93
N GLU A 216 -2.89 -1.87 25.89
CA GLU A 216 -1.87 -2.17 26.91
C GLU A 216 -0.82 -1.07 27.04
N THR A 217 -0.47 -0.40 25.94
CA THR A 217 0.48 0.73 25.92
C THR A 217 -0.18 2.10 26.11
N GLY A 218 -1.45 2.12 26.47
CA GLY A 218 -2.22 3.36 26.62
C GLY A 218 -2.44 4.11 25.30
N GLY A 219 -2.36 3.42 24.17
CA GLY A 219 -2.56 4.00 22.84
C GLY A 219 -1.27 4.38 22.11
N ARG A 220 -0.10 4.22 22.73
CA ARG A 220 1.18 4.60 22.11
C ARG A 220 1.55 3.79 20.90
N GLY A 221 1.09 2.55 20.81
CA GLY A 221 1.37 1.63 19.72
C GLY A 221 1.74 0.25 20.23
N VAL A 222 2.06 -0.63 19.32
CA VAL A 222 2.53 -1.98 19.59
C VAL A 222 4.01 -2.06 19.19
N ALA A 223 4.81 -2.76 19.98
CA ALA A 223 6.23 -2.91 19.70
C ALA A 223 6.45 -3.71 18.39
N CYS A 224 7.49 -3.31 17.66
CA CYS A 224 7.96 -4.05 16.51
C CYS A 224 8.83 -5.24 16.95
N GLU A 225 9.68 -5.73 16.08
CA GLU A 225 10.57 -6.88 16.38
C GLU A 225 11.64 -6.58 17.44
N VAL A 226 11.86 -5.33 17.77
CA VAL A 226 12.69 -4.86 18.87
C VAL A 226 11.81 -4.23 19.94
N ALA A 227 12.35 -3.99 21.14
CA ALA A 227 11.59 -3.50 22.29
C ALA A 227 11.01 -2.07 22.12
N GLY A 228 11.11 -1.49 20.95
CA GLY A 228 10.62 -0.16 20.64
C GLY A 228 9.26 -0.18 19.95
N ILE A 229 8.41 0.78 20.31
CA ILE A 229 7.26 1.16 19.51
C ILE A 229 7.76 2.10 18.44
N TYR A 230 7.38 1.85 17.19
CA TYR A 230 7.72 2.69 16.04
C TYR A 230 6.47 3.42 15.52
N PRO A 231 6.12 4.59 16.12
CA PRO A 231 4.91 5.31 15.76
C PRO A 231 4.93 5.82 14.33
N ALA A 232 6.08 6.28 13.85
CA ALA A 232 6.20 6.86 12.52
C ALA A 232 6.14 5.81 11.39
N TYR A 233 6.23 4.51 11.66
CA TYR A 233 6.24 3.52 10.60
C TYR A 233 5.39 2.26 10.88
N CYS A 234 5.89 1.31 11.63
CA CYS A 234 5.22 0.01 11.81
C CYS A 234 3.77 0.15 12.31
N ASN A 235 3.52 1.12 13.19
CA ASN A 235 2.19 1.35 13.72
C ASN A 235 1.25 2.05 12.72
N GLN A 236 1.78 2.72 11.69
CA GLN A 236 0.96 3.30 10.63
C GLN A 236 0.28 2.21 9.78
N LEU A 237 0.98 1.11 9.54
CA LEU A 237 0.40 -0.06 8.85
C LEU A 237 -0.82 -0.61 9.62
N ALA A 238 -0.73 -0.64 10.96
CA ALA A 238 -1.83 -1.07 11.81
C ALA A 238 -3.02 -0.13 11.74
N MET A 239 -2.79 1.20 11.68
CA MET A 239 -3.88 2.16 11.53
C MET A 239 -4.68 1.90 10.25
N LEU A 240 -4.00 1.69 9.12
CA LEU A 240 -4.65 1.39 7.85
C LEU A 240 -5.42 0.07 7.87
N ALA A 241 -4.80 -0.98 8.40
CA ALA A 241 -5.45 -2.29 8.51
C ALA A 241 -6.70 -2.25 9.41
N LEU A 242 -6.65 -1.50 10.51
CA LEU A 242 -7.79 -1.32 11.42
C LEU A 242 -8.88 -0.43 10.82
N MET A 243 -8.54 0.59 10.02
CA MET A 243 -9.55 1.35 9.25
C MET A 243 -10.35 0.42 8.34
N GLN A 244 -9.67 -0.38 7.54
CA GLN A 244 -10.35 -1.33 6.64
C GLN A 244 -11.10 -2.43 7.40
N TYR A 245 -10.62 -2.82 8.58
CA TYR A 245 -11.33 -3.78 9.42
C TYR A 245 -12.74 -3.28 9.77
N ASP A 246 -12.89 -2.03 10.18
CA ASP A 246 -14.19 -1.44 10.52
C ASP A 246 -15.12 -1.30 9.28
N GLU A 247 -14.55 -1.24 8.06
CA GLU A 247 -15.34 -1.24 6.82
C GLU A 247 -15.90 -2.62 6.44
N VAL A 248 -15.25 -3.69 6.87
CA VAL A 248 -15.65 -5.07 6.51
C VAL A 248 -16.29 -5.82 7.66
N VAL A 249 -16.03 -5.41 8.90
CA VAL A 249 -16.61 -5.99 10.12
C VAL A 249 -17.37 -4.91 10.88
N PRO A 250 -18.67 -5.08 11.16
CA PRO A 250 -19.44 -4.10 11.91
C PRO A 250 -18.82 -3.84 13.29
N GLY A 251 -18.49 -2.58 13.58
CA GLY A 251 -17.90 -2.17 14.86
C GLY A 251 -17.18 -0.83 14.78
N LYS A 252 -16.34 -0.56 15.76
CA LYS A 252 -15.52 0.65 15.86
C LYS A 252 -14.14 0.33 16.43
N LEU A 253 -13.68 -0.91 16.31
CA LEU A 253 -12.41 -1.34 16.88
C LEU A 253 -11.25 -0.49 16.34
N GLY A 254 -11.23 -0.28 15.03
CA GLY A 254 -10.25 0.56 14.35
C GLY A 254 -10.41 2.03 14.73
N ALA A 255 -11.60 2.58 14.59
CA ALA A 255 -11.88 3.99 14.91
C ALA A 255 -11.51 4.34 16.36
N ASP A 256 -11.86 3.49 17.34
CA ASP A 256 -11.54 3.71 18.74
C ASP A 256 -10.03 3.60 19.01
N THR A 257 -9.34 2.68 18.34
CA THR A 257 -7.88 2.51 18.46
C THR A 257 -7.13 3.69 17.86
N ILE A 258 -7.53 4.13 16.67
CA ILE A 258 -6.96 5.29 15.97
C ILE A 258 -7.17 6.57 16.78
N ALA A 259 -8.39 6.80 17.29
CA ALA A 259 -8.70 7.96 18.11
C ALA A 259 -7.83 8.02 19.38
N ARG A 260 -7.61 6.88 20.03
CA ARG A 260 -6.73 6.78 21.21
C ARG A 260 -5.26 7.02 20.84
N HIS A 261 -4.79 6.42 19.76
CA HIS A 261 -3.42 6.61 19.26
C HIS A 261 -3.16 8.08 18.94
N ARG A 262 -4.09 8.71 18.22
CA ARG A 262 -4.03 10.13 17.87
C ARG A 262 -4.04 11.04 19.11
N ALA A 263 -4.92 10.77 20.09
CA ALA A 263 -5.00 11.55 21.33
C ALA A 263 -3.69 11.51 22.13
N VAL A 264 -3.11 10.32 22.30
CA VAL A 264 -1.85 10.16 23.05
C VAL A 264 -0.73 10.96 22.41
N TRP A 265 -0.58 10.91 21.09
CA TRP A 265 0.49 11.63 20.43
C TRP A 265 0.22 13.14 20.30
N SER A 266 -1.04 13.59 20.30
CA SER A 266 -1.39 15.02 20.30
C SER A 266 -1.41 15.66 21.67
N GLU A 267 -1.79 14.90 22.72
CA GLU A 267 -1.88 15.41 24.10
C GLU A 267 -0.51 15.47 24.78
N THR A 268 0.38 14.55 24.47
CA THR A 268 1.78 14.63 24.86
C THR A 268 2.51 15.60 23.92
N SER A 269 2.16 16.88 24.00
CA SER A 269 2.56 17.96 23.09
C SER A 269 4.04 17.99 22.71
N ASP A 270 4.86 17.35 23.47
CA ASP A 270 6.29 17.21 23.24
C ASP A 270 6.68 16.12 22.22
N LEU A 271 5.79 15.19 21.90
CA LEU A 271 6.06 14.07 20.99
C LEU A 271 5.80 14.42 19.52
N TYR A 272 4.96 15.41 19.27
CA TYR A 272 4.69 15.94 17.94
C TYR A 272 5.41 17.25 17.65
N ARG A 273 6.00 17.88 18.66
CA ARG A 273 6.69 19.15 18.52
C ARG A 273 8.18 18.95 18.66
N MET A 274 8.87 18.91 17.54
CA MET A 274 10.32 18.99 17.53
C MET A 274 10.75 20.32 16.92
N ASN A 275 11.62 21.03 17.63
CA ASN A 275 12.37 22.14 17.07
C ASN A 275 13.44 21.54 16.14
N ALA A 276 13.12 21.36 14.88
CA ALA A 276 14.01 20.82 13.86
C ALA A 276 15.21 21.72 13.53
N HIS A 277 15.57 22.70 14.38
CA HIS A 277 16.51 23.76 14.03
C HIS A 277 17.60 24.07 15.04
N ALA A 278 18.35 23.08 15.42
CA ALA A 278 19.72 23.38 15.78
C ALA A 278 20.55 23.53 14.46
N GLY A 279 20.39 24.62 13.72
CA GLY A 279 21.30 24.90 12.61
C GLY A 279 20.78 25.60 11.35
N HIS A 280 19.51 25.86 11.19
CA HIS A 280 18.99 26.63 10.06
C HIS A 280 18.36 27.95 10.52
N GLY A 281 19.14 29.04 10.45
CA GLY A 281 18.63 30.38 10.64
C GLY A 281 17.54 30.69 9.61
N GLU A 282 16.45 31.30 10.06
CA GLU A 282 15.37 31.98 9.39
C GLU A 282 14.00 31.33 9.30
N HIS A 283 13.83 30.02 9.56
CA HIS A 283 12.49 29.41 9.58
C HIS A 283 12.29 28.59 10.85
N ALA A 284 12.15 29.26 11.99
CA ALA A 284 11.75 28.64 13.24
C ALA A 284 10.25 28.27 13.19
N HIS A 285 9.87 27.29 12.39
CA HIS A 285 8.57 26.66 12.46
C HIS A 285 8.63 25.51 13.44
N GLU A 286 7.66 25.40 14.34
CA GLU A 286 7.46 24.21 15.16
C GLU A 286 7.02 23.07 14.20
N HIS A 287 7.96 22.18 13.84
CA HIS A 287 7.62 21.01 13.06
C HIS A 287 7.03 19.94 13.96
N LEU A 288 5.95 19.35 13.51
CA LEU A 288 5.31 18.23 14.19
C LEU A 288 5.88 16.93 13.62
N PHE A 289 6.66 16.20 14.39
CA PHE A 289 7.19 14.89 13.99
C PHE A 289 6.67 13.79 14.91
N LEU A 290 6.22 12.69 14.33
CA LEU A 290 6.07 11.44 15.06
C LEU A 290 7.46 10.88 15.37
N PRO A 291 7.75 10.46 16.60
CA PRO A 291 9.03 9.84 16.89
C PRO A 291 9.16 8.54 16.08
N GLN A 292 10.36 8.28 15.62
CA GLN A 292 10.64 7.02 14.94
C GLN A 292 10.50 5.85 15.91
N ALA A 293 11.09 5.98 17.11
CA ALA A 293 10.97 4.96 18.13
C ALA A 293 10.63 5.58 19.50
N TYR A 294 9.84 4.84 20.27
CA TYR A 294 9.52 5.12 21.66
C TYR A 294 9.78 3.87 22.50
N TYR A 295 10.65 3.99 23.51
CA TYR A 295 11.00 2.91 24.41
C TYR A 295 10.17 3.02 25.71
N VAL A 296 9.19 2.15 25.88
CA VAL A 296 8.22 2.23 27.00
C VAL A 296 8.89 2.16 28.37
N HIS A 297 9.99 1.41 28.50
CA HIS A 297 10.69 1.25 29.79
C HIS A 297 11.40 2.51 30.25
N THR A 298 11.95 3.27 29.31
CA THR A 298 12.76 4.44 29.63
C THR A 298 12.02 5.74 29.38
N GLY A 299 10.92 5.70 28.62
CA GLY A 299 10.26 6.89 28.09
C GLY A 299 11.11 7.62 27.03
N GLU A 300 12.20 7.00 26.57
CA GLU A 300 13.10 7.55 25.58
C GLU A 300 12.42 7.58 24.22
N GLN A 301 12.61 8.70 23.50
CA GLN A 301 12.15 8.89 22.13
C GLN A 301 13.35 9.11 21.25
N VAL A 302 13.33 8.46 20.09
CA VAL A 302 14.38 8.58 19.08
C VAL A 302 13.78 9.07 17.78
N ASP A 303 14.35 10.12 17.22
CA ASP A 303 13.94 10.74 15.99
C ASP A 303 15.12 10.76 15.03
N TRP A 304 14.95 10.07 13.91
CA TRP A 304 15.97 10.00 12.88
C TRP A 304 15.60 10.78 11.62
N GLY A 305 14.48 11.47 11.62
CA GLY A 305 14.05 12.37 10.55
C GLY A 305 13.75 11.73 9.18
N ASP A 306 14.37 10.61 8.89
CA ASP A 306 14.32 9.92 7.59
C ASP A 306 13.05 9.04 7.41
N THR A 307 12.55 8.46 8.49
CA THR A 307 11.39 7.56 8.42
C THR A 307 10.05 8.25 8.20
N LEU A 308 9.98 9.56 8.43
CA LEU A 308 8.74 10.31 8.19
C LEU A 308 8.33 10.29 6.73
N MET A 309 9.28 10.47 5.81
CA MET A 309 8.98 10.42 4.38
C MET A 309 8.52 9.03 3.92
N MET A 310 8.98 7.96 4.57
CA MET A 310 8.48 6.60 4.36
C MET A 310 7.04 6.45 4.84
N SER A 311 6.66 7.18 5.89
CA SER A 311 5.34 7.13 6.51
C SER A 311 4.29 7.98 5.80
N VAL A 312 4.70 8.90 4.94
CA VAL A 312 3.80 9.82 4.22
C VAL A 312 2.60 9.13 3.58
N PRO A 313 2.72 8.04 2.80
CA PRO A 313 1.57 7.47 2.14
C PRO A 313 0.57 6.89 3.15
N TYR A 314 1.06 6.30 4.23
CA TYR A 314 0.19 5.75 5.28
C TYR A 314 -0.51 6.86 6.05
N LEU A 315 0.23 7.89 6.48
CA LEU A 315 -0.31 9.06 7.18
C LEU A 315 -1.31 9.82 6.30
N ASN A 316 -1.05 9.99 5.01
CA ASN A 316 -1.97 10.66 4.09
C ASN A 316 -3.33 9.97 4.01
N ALA A 317 -3.39 8.67 4.24
CA ALA A 317 -4.64 7.93 4.22
C ALA A 317 -5.54 8.20 5.44
N TRP A 318 -4.98 8.33 6.66
CA TRP A 318 -5.79 8.48 7.87
C TRP A 318 -5.60 9.80 8.61
N TYR A 319 -4.53 10.55 8.30
CA TYR A 319 -4.23 11.85 8.91
C TYR A 319 -3.72 12.85 7.87
N PRO A 320 -4.47 13.09 6.77
CA PRO A 320 -4.00 13.90 5.64
C PRO A 320 -3.68 15.35 6.02
N GLU A 321 -4.40 15.93 6.99
CA GLU A 321 -4.11 17.29 7.46
C GLU A 321 -2.72 17.42 8.10
N TYR A 322 -2.24 16.37 8.76
CA TYR A 322 -0.90 16.33 9.33
C TYR A 322 0.18 16.28 8.23
N VAL A 323 -0.05 15.47 7.19
CA VAL A 323 0.85 15.41 6.04
C VAL A 323 0.87 16.74 5.29
N ALA A 324 -0.30 17.31 5.01
CA ALA A 324 -0.40 18.59 4.29
C ALA A 324 0.33 19.75 4.99
N GLN A 325 0.37 19.73 6.32
CA GLN A 325 1.06 20.76 7.11
C GLN A 325 2.58 20.58 7.14
N ASN A 326 3.08 19.36 7.01
CA ASN A 326 4.47 19.06 7.33
C ASN A 326 5.28 18.46 6.17
N TYR A 327 4.66 18.09 5.05
CA TYR A 327 5.34 17.40 3.95
C TYR A 327 6.56 18.16 3.40
N GLU A 328 6.41 19.47 3.17
CA GLU A 328 7.51 20.29 2.64
C GLU A 328 8.66 20.40 3.65
N ASP A 329 8.33 20.46 4.94
CA ASP A 329 9.32 20.53 6.00
C ASP A 329 10.12 19.22 6.13
N TRP A 330 9.46 18.08 5.99
CA TRP A 330 10.14 16.78 6.03
C TRP A 330 11.10 16.58 4.86
N LYS A 331 10.83 17.20 3.71
CA LYS A 331 11.72 17.16 2.54
C LYS A 331 13.06 17.84 2.77
N VAL A 332 13.17 18.72 3.76
CA VAL A 332 14.43 19.42 4.09
C VAL A 332 15.56 18.44 4.45
N THR A 333 15.20 17.25 4.96
CA THR A 333 16.15 16.17 5.22
C THR A 333 16.75 15.55 3.96
N PHE A 334 16.14 15.82 2.80
CA PHE A 334 16.53 15.26 1.51
C PHE A 334 16.81 16.36 0.48
N PRO A 335 17.85 17.21 0.69
CA PRO A 335 18.16 18.27 -0.23
C PRO A 335 18.55 17.71 -1.60
N VAL A 336 18.04 18.35 -2.66
CA VAL A 336 18.37 18.02 -4.04
C VAL A 336 19.47 18.95 -4.52
N ASP A 337 20.57 18.39 -5.04
CA ASP A 337 21.68 19.17 -5.57
C ASP A 337 21.36 19.76 -6.98
N ALA A 338 22.25 20.62 -7.49
CA ALA A 338 22.08 21.26 -8.80
C ALA A 338 22.00 20.26 -9.98
N ASN A 339 22.43 19.00 -9.78
CA ASN A 339 22.37 17.94 -10.77
C ASN A 339 21.07 17.11 -10.67
N GLY A 340 20.14 17.51 -9.80
CA GLY A 340 18.90 16.79 -9.56
C GLY A 340 19.11 15.46 -8.80
N THR A 341 20.22 15.35 -8.05
CA THR A 341 20.52 14.19 -7.21
C THR A 341 20.21 14.52 -5.77
N MET A 342 19.54 13.61 -5.09
CA MET A 342 19.18 13.78 -3.70
C MET A 342 20.32 13.37 -2.78
N ARG A 343 20.47 14.08 -1.68
CA ARG A 343 21.36 13.77 -0.59
C ARG A 343 20.54 13.59 0.68
N PHE A 344 21.02 12.79 1.59
CA PHE A 344 20.46 12.71 2.94
C PHE A 344 21.23 13.67 3.86
N LYS A 345 20.53 14.55 4.53
CA LYS A 345 21.08 15.39 5.58
C LYS A 345 20.37 15.01 6.87
N PRO A 346 20.98 14.18 7.73
CA PRO A 346 20.33 13.80 8.97
C PRO A 346 20.00 15.04 9.78
N ILE A 347 18.75 15.17 10.21
CA ILE A 347 18.39 16.06 11.31
C ILE A 347 18.98 15.40 12.55
N GLY A 348 19.74 16.13 13.35
CA GLY A 348 20.37 15.59 14.54
C GLY A 348 19.34 14.84 15.40
N ALA A 349 19.65 13.60 15.78
CA ALA A 349 18.75 12.80 16.57
C ALA A 349 18.50 13.48 17.92
N GLU A 350 17.24 13.82 18.21
CA GLU A 350 16.85 14.33 19.52
C GLU A 350 16.41 13.15 20.38
N VAL A 351 17.11 12.93 21.48
CA VAL A 351 16.81 11.88 22.44
C VAL A 351 16.30 12.53 23.73
N ARG A 352 15.22 12.02 24.28
CA ARG A 352 14.79 12.39 25.62
C ARG A 352 15.30 11.39 26.64
N ASP A 353 15.88 11.89 27.72
CA ASP A 353 16.30 11.07 28.84
C ASP A 353 15.09 10.53 29.64
N SER A 354 15.36 9.66 30.61
CA SER A 354 14.35 9.08 31.51
C SER A 354 13.59 10.12 32.37
N LYS A 355 14.01 11.38 32.33
CA LYS A 355 13.36 12.50 33.04
C LYS A 355 12.59 13.39 32.06
N GLY A 356 12.52 13.02 30.79
CA GLY A 356 11.87 13.82 29.73
C GLY A 356 12.66 15.03 29.28
N ALA A 357 13.90 15.23 29.75
CA ALA A 357 14.76 16.31 29.30
C ALA A 357 15.31 15.98 27.90
N ARG A 358 15.28 16.96 27.00
CA ARG A 358 15.84 16.83 25.65
C ARG A 358 17.36 16.70 25.73
N VAL A 359 17.89 15.60 25.20
CA VAL A 359 19.32 15.42 24.99
C VAL A 359 19.53 15.33 23.48
N VAL A 360 20.07 16.37 22.88
CA VAL A 360 20.50 16.33 21.48
C VAL A 360 21.74 15.46 21.42
N LYS A 361 21.61 14.24 20.88
CA LYS A 361 22.76 13.43 20.51
C LYS A 361 23.12 13.78 19.07
N ASP A 362 24.26 14.42 18.88
CA ASP A 362 24.89 14.46 17.58
C ASP A 362 25.47 13.06 17.29
N ARG A 363 24.59 12.19 16.76
CA ARG A 363 24.95 10.81 16.46
C ARG A 363 26.07 10.74 15.43
N ASP A 364 26.11 11.66 14.50
CA ASP A 364 27.19 11.78 13.53
C ASP A 364 28.52 12.15 14.21
N ALA A 365 28.48 12.96 15.27
CA ALA A 365 29.67 13.29 16.03
C ALA A 365 30.11 12.09 16.90
N GLU A 366 29.17 11.37 17.52
CA GLU A 366 29.47 10.14 18.27
C GLU A 366 30.00 9.05 17.34
N GLU A 367 29.37 8.83 16.19
CA GLU A 367 29.78 7.84 15.20
C GLU A 367 31.13 8.21 14.60
N ARG A 368 31.37 9.48 14.26
CA ARG A 368 32.69 9.97 13.83
C ARG A 368 33.75 9.78 14.91
N ALA A 369 33.39 9.99 16.18
CA ALA A 369 34.30 9.78 17.31
C ALA A 369 34.62 8.29 17.51
N GLU A 370 33.64 7.40 17.34
CA GLU A 370 33.89 5.96 17.40
C GLU A 370 34.69 5.45 16.20
N LEU A 371 34.33 5.90 14.99
CA LEU A 371 35.10 5.58 13.78
C LEU A 371 36.53 6.12 13.83
N ALA A 372 36.74 7.27 14.44
CA ALA A 372 38.09 7.83 14.63
C ALA A 372 38.97 6.98 15.55
N LYS A 373 38.40 6.13 16.41
CA LYS A 373 39.13 5.18 17.27
C LYS A 373 39.63 3.96 16.51
N LEU A 374 39.04 3.67 15.35
CA LEU A 374 39.47 2.54 14.53
C LEU A 374 40.76 2.88 13.77
N PRO A 375 41.67 1.90 13.55
CA PRO A 375 42.77 2.06 12.62
C PRO A 375 42.26 2.49 11.24
N GLU A 376 43.01 3.36 10.56
CA GLU A 376 42.60 3.93 9.27
C GLU A 376 42.20 2.86 8.22
N ALA A 377 42.89 1.73 8.20
CA ALA A 377 42.60 0.57 7.34
C ALA A 377 41.28 -0.16 7.69
N GLN A 378 40.69 0.10 8.85
CA GLN A 378 39.44 -0.51 9.33
C GLN A 378 38.30 0.50 9.35
N ARG A 379 38.55 1.78 9.05
CA ARG A 379 37.49 2.76 8.89
C ARG A 379 36.77 2.39 7.60
N PRO A 380 35.45 2.20 7.64
CA PRO A 380 34.68 2.15 6.41
C PRO A 380 35.11 3.37 5.62
N GLY A 381 35.45 3.21 4.35
CA GLY A 381 35.89 4.32 3.54
C GLY A 381 34.98 5.49 3.80
N GLN A 382 35.54 6.62 4.21
CA GLN A 382 34.85 7.87 4.20
C GLN A 382 34.61 8.18 2.73
N GLY A 383 33.66 7.45 2.14
CA GLY A 383 32.99 7.90 0.96
C GLY A 383 32.56 9.31 1.32
N GLU A 384 32.95 10.28 0.53
CA GLU A 384 32.51 11.66 0.68
C GLU A 384 31.07 11.61 1.14
N THR A 385 30.75 12.22 2.28
CA THR A 385 29.43 12.37 2.85
C THR A 385 28.48 12.85 1.76
N GLY A 386 27.92 11.96 1.00
CA GLY A 386 27.22 12.21 -0.25
C GLY A 386 26.63 10.96 -0.89
N GLU A 387 26.94 9.78 -0.40
CA GLU A 387 26.25 8.57 -0.82
C GLU A 387 24.86 8.58 -0.23
N THR A 388 23.89 8.41 -1.11
CA THR A 388 22.49 8.40 -0.78
C THR A 388 22.21 7.16 0.06
N PRO A 389 21.93 7.25 1.37
CA PRO A 389 21.58 6.09 2.16
C PRO A 389 20.37 5.39 1.55
N SER A 390 20.24 4.10 1.76
CA SER A 390 19.06 3.32 1.31
C SER A 390 17.73 3.95 1.71
N PHE A 391 17.68 4.70 2.79
CA PHE A 391 16.51 5.43 3.29
C PHE A 391 15.91 6.44 2.30
N VAL A 392 16.70 7.02 1.40
CA VAL A 392 16.16 7.89 0.35
C VAL A 392 15.16 7.15 -0.52
N TYR A 393 15.39 5.87 -0.79
CA TYR A 393 14.51 5.06 -1.61
C TYR A 393 13.17 4.78 -0.93
N TYR A 394 13.12 4.77 0.40
CA TYR A 394 11.90 4.64 1.18
C TYR A 394 10.94 5.81 1.00
N SER A 395 11.44 6.97 0.59
CA SER A 395 10.62 8.16 0.33
C SER A 395 9.84 8.08 -0.99
N SER A 396 10.14 7.09 -1.85
CA SER A 396 9.55 7.01 -3.20
C SER A 396 8.03 6.82 -3.20
N LEU A 397 7.50 6.03 -2.27
CA LEU A 397 6.05 5.85 -2.14
C LEU A 397 5.37 7.14 -1.69
N GLY A 398 5.98 7.87 -0.74
CA GLY A 398 5.47 9.15 -0.27
C GLY A 398 5.45 10.20 -1.38
N ALA A 399 6.53 10.30 -2.15
CA ALA A 399 6.60 11.22 -3.29
C ALA A 399 5.54 10.88 -4.35
N ALA A 400 5.31 9.59 -4.63
CA ALA A 400 4.29 9.15 -5.58
C ALA A 400 2.88 9.46 -5.06
N GLU A 401 2.58 9.17 -3.80
CA GLU A 401 1.30 9.47 -3.13
C GLU A 401 0.97 10.96 -3.17
N MET A 402 1.96 11.82 -2.89
CA MET A 402 1.77 13.27 -2.93
C MET A 402 1.74 13.83 -4.37
N GLY A 403 2.03 13.01 -5.38
CA GLY A 403 2.14 13.44 -6.77
C GLY A 403 3.35 14.35 -7.03
N ASP A 404 4.35 14.34 -6.14
CA ASP A 404 5.56 15.14 -6.25
C ASP A 404 6.55 14.54 -7.25
N GLN A 405 6.29 14.79 -8.52
CA GLN A 405 7.10 14.24 -9.62
C GLN A 405 8.54 14.75 -9.62
N ALA A 406 8.77 15.96 -9.12
CA ALA A 406 10.13 16.53 -9.04
C ALA A 406 10.96 15.77 -8.01
N PHE A 407 10.38 15.53 -6.83
CA PHE A 407 11.03 14.80 -5.76
C PHE A 407 11.22 13.31 -6.14
N LEU A 408 10.21 12.66 -6.73
CA LEU A 408 10.30 11.30 -7.22
C LEU A 408 11.38 11.13 -8.30
N SER A 409 11.50 12.12 -9.20
CA SER A 409 12.56 12.13 -10.21
C SER A 409 13.95 12.26 -9.59
N ALA A 410 14.10 13.09 -8.57
CA ALA A 410 15.37 13.24 -7.86
C ALA A 410 15.78 11.94 -7.13
N ILE A 411 14.82 11.21 -6.54
CA ILE A 411 15.07 9.87 -5.96
C ILE A 411 15.56 8.90 -7.05
N ARG A 412 14.87 8.87 -8.19
CA ARG A 412 15.23 7.98 -9.32
C ARG A 412 16.58 8.33 -9.93
N ASN A 413 16.91 9.62 -10.04
CA ASN A 413 18.23 10.08 -10.49
C ASN A 413 19.34 9.64 -9.52
N SER A 414 19.09 9.72 -8.22
CA SER A 414 20.03 9.24 -7.20
C SER A 414 20.24 7.74 -7.30
N ALA A 415 19.17 6.98 -7.50
CA ALA A 415 19.25 5.54 -7.72
C ALA A 415 20.10 5.22 -8.97
N ALA A 416 19.84 5.90 -10.08
CA ALA A 416 20.57 5.70 -11.33
C ALA A 416 22.06 6.06 -11.22
N LYS A 417 22.39 7.14 -10.50
CA LYS A 417 23.78 7.53 -10.24
C LYS A 417 24.55 6.45 -9.48
N ASN A 418 23.86 5.73 -8.60
CA ASN A 418 24.42 4.61 -7.84
C ASN A 418 24.34 3.26 -8.61
N GLY A 419 24.03 3.29 -9.90
CA GLY A 419 23.91 2.09 -10.74
C GLY A 419 22.63 1.30 -10.56
N ASN A 420 21.66 1.84 -9.78
CA ASN A 420 20.36 1.20 -9.57
C ASN A 420 19.36 1.76 -10.59
N VAL A 421 19.12 1.02 -11.65
CA VAL A 421 18.17 1.37 -12.71
C VAL A 421 17.11 0.27 -12.83
N PRO A 422 15.86 0.63 -13.13
CA PRO A 422 14.84 -0.37 -13.36
C PRO A 422 15.10 -1.10 -14.69
N THR A 423 14.80 -2.39 -14.71
CA THR A 423 15.11 -3.29 -15.81
C THR A 423 13.87 -4.05 -16.27
N TRP A 424 13.80 -4.32 -17.56
CA TRP A 424 12.80 -5.22 -18.12
C TRP A 424 13.33 -6.66 -18.17
N HIS A 425 12.59 -7.59 -17.56
CA HIS A 425 12.79 -9.04 -17.67
C HIS A 425 11.55 -9.67 -18.33
N GLY A 426 11.58 -9.83 -19.63
CA GLY A 426 10.38 -10.21 -20.37
C GLY A 426 9.27 -9.16 -20.21
N ALA A 427 8.16 -9.56 -19.63
CA ALA A 427 7.03 -8.68 -19.35
C ALA A 427 7.02 -8.10 -17.91
N GLU A 428 8.10 -8.22 -17.19
CA GLU A 428 8.25 -7.68 -15.83
C GLU A 428 9.18 -6.48 -15.83
N PHE A 429 8.87 -5.48 -15.02
CA PHE A 429 9.66 -4.25 -14.88
C PHE A 429 9.90 -3.97 -13.39
N PHE A 430 11.15 -3.92 -12.98
CA PHE A 430 11.50 -3.74 -11.57
C PHE A 430 12.94 -3.25 -11.40
N TYR A 431 13.25 -2.70 -10.24
CA TYR A 431 14.62 -2.46 -9.81
C TYR A 431 15.24 -3.79 -9.38
N ASP A 432 16.23 -4.23 -10.15
CA ASP A 432 16.96 -5.47 -9.84
C ASP A 432 17.84 -5.27 -8.62
N HIS A 433 17.80 -6.25 -7.73
CA HIS A 433 18.72 -6.32 -6.61
C HIS A 433 19.94 -7.13 -7.02
N ASN A 434 21.00 -6.45 -7.40
CA ASN A 434 22.21 -7.12 -7.81
C ASN A 434 23.13 -7.35 -6.60
N ASP A 435 23.22 -8.58 -6.15
CA ASP A 435 23.95 -9.07 -4.96
C ASP A 435 25.49 -8.90 -5.03
N LYS A 436 26.01 -8.31 -6.09
CA LYS A 436 27.47 -8.21 -6.29
C LYS A 436 28.04 -6.97 -5.63
N SER A 437 28.34 -7.10 -4.36
CA SER A 437 29.33 -6.34 -3.55
C SER A 437 29.44 -4.82 -3.72
N GLY A 438 29.39 -4.11 -2.59
CA GLY A 438 29.84 -2.73 -2.42
C GLY A 438 28.75 -1.78 -1.93
N ASP A 439 29.13 -0.86 -1.09
CA ASP A 439 28.32 0.01 -0.23
C ASP A 439 27.35 0.98 -0.92
N ALA A 440 27.26 1.02 -2.25
CA ALA A 440 26.42 1.93 -3.01
C ALA A 440 25.10 1.31 -3.51
N ARG A 441 24.71 0.15 -3.00
CA ARG A 441 23.57 -0.59 -3.56
C ARG A 441 22.32 -0.43 -2.74
N MET A 442 21.22 -0.35 -3.48
CA MET A 442 19.89 -0.36 -2.93
C MET A 442 19.64 -1.69 -2.20
N SER A 443 19.16 -1.63 -0.95
CA SER A 443 18.69 -2.80 -0.23
C SER A 443 17.50 -3.45 -0.97
N ARG A 444 17.16 -4.68 -0.67
CA ARG A 444 15.99 -5.35 -1.25
C ARG A 444 14.70 -4.61 -0.91
N GLY A 445 14.58 -4.10 0.32
CA GLY A 445 13.48 -3.24 0.70
C GLY A 445 13.44 -1.97 -0.14
N GLY A 446 14.57 -1.30 -0.32
CA GLY A 446 14.70 -0.13 -1.18
C GLY A 446 14.31 -0.41 -2.64
N SER A 447 14.77 -1.52 -3.22
CA SER A 447 14.40 -1.91 -4.60
C SER A 447 12.92 -2.26 -4.72
N SER A 448 12.33 -2.93 -3.73
CA SER A 448 10.90 -3.21 -3.67
C SER A 448 10.07 -1.93 -3.61
N LEU A 449 10.45 -0.97 -2.75
CA LEU A 449 9.76 0.31 -2.61
C LEU A 449 9.86 1.18 -3.87
N MET A 450 11.05 1.26 -4.46
CA MET A 450 11.26 1.97 -5.73
C MET A 450 10.42 1.35 -6.85
N THR A 451 10.38 0.03 -6.95
CA THR A 451 9.54 -0.69 -7.91
C THR A 451 8.05 -0.41 -7.64
N ALA A 452 7.61 -0.56 -6.40
CA ALA A 452 6.24 -0.32 -5.96
C ALA A 452 5.76 1.12 -6.27
N SER A 453 6.67 2.11 -6.22
CA SER A 453 6.35 3.51 -6.49
C SER A 453 5.76 3.78 -7.89
N TYR A 454 5.95 2.87 -8.85
CA TYR A 454 5.32 2.98 -10.16
C TYR A 454 3.82 2.68 -10.14
N LEU A 455 3.35 1.88 -9.18
CA LEU A 455 1.93 1.53 -9.04
C LEU A 455 1.16 2.57 -8.22
N VAL A 456 1.85 3.37 -7.41
CA VAL A 456 1.23 4.42 -6.60
C VAL A 456 0.93 5.62 -7.48
N VAL A 457 -0.30 6.09 -7.41
CA VAL A 457 -0.75 7.33 -8.05
C VAL A 457 -1.02 8.37 -6.97
N LYS A 458 -1.11 9.64 -7.38
CA LYS A 458 -1.44 10.72 -6.44
C LYS A 458 -2.72 10.39 -5.68
N ASP A 459 -2.70 10.58 -4.36
CA ASP A 459 -3.80 10.29 -3.43
C ASP A 459 -4.28 8.81 -3.50
N GLY A 460 -3.39 7.90 -3.95
CA GLY A 460 -3.74 6.49 -4.17
C GLY A 460 -4.06 5.75 -2.87
N TYR A 461 -3.25 5.94 -1.83
CA TYR A 461 -3.52 5.40 -0.49
C TYR A 461 -4.76 6.04 0.11
N GLN A 462 -4.87 7.37 0.04
CA GLN A 462 -6.05 8.08 0.55
C GLN A 462 -7.32 7.56 -0.11
N THR A 463 -7.33 7.42 -1.43
CA THR A 463 -8.46 6.88 -2.18
C THR A 463 -8.80 5.45 -1.77
N LEU A 464 -7.79 4.58 -1.70
CA LEU A 464 -7.96 3.17 -1.38
C LEU A 464 -8.60 2.95 -0.01
N TYR A 465 -8.21 3.73 0.99
CA TYR A 465 -8.65 3.54 2.37
C TYR A 465 -9.90 4.33 2.73
N ASN A 466 -10.22 5.43 2.03
CA ASN A 466 -11.38 6.27 2.34
C ASN A 466 -12.56 6.09 1.37
N HIS A 467 -12.38 5.33 0.28
CA HIS A 467 -13.43 5.07 -0.70
C HIS A 467 -13.57 3.57 -0.98
N PRO A 468 -14.00 2.77 0.00
CA PRO A 468 -14.15 1.33 -0.17
C PRO A 468 -15.18 1.02 -1.28
N TRP A 469 -14.99 -0.10 -1.97
CA TRP A 469 -15.91 -0.51 -3.01
C TRP A 469 -17.33 -0.75 -2.47
N SER A 470 -18.31 -0.19 -3.17
CA SER A 470 -19.72 -0.48 -2.93
C SER A 470 -20.08 -1.90 -3.43
N LYS A 471 -21.22 -2.41 -2.96
CA LYS A 471 -21.76 -3.67 -3.47
C LYS A 471 -22.04 -3.65 -4.97
N ASP A 472 -22.32 -2.47 -5.54
CA ASP A 472 -22.59 -2.32 -6.96
C ASP A 472 -21.33 -2.59 -7.81
N VAL A 473 -20.14 -2.21 -7.32
CA VAL A 473 -18.90 -2.57 -7.99
C VAL A 473 -18.71 -4.10 -8.01
N LEU A 474 -19.03 -4.78 -6.91
CA LEU A 474 -18.87 -6.22 -6.78
C LEU A 474 -19.84 -7.02 -7.66
N SER A 475 -21.01 -6.47 -7.96
CA SER A 475 -22.03 -7.06 -8.84
C SER A 475 -21.96 -6.58 -10.28
N SER A 476 -21.02 -5.68 -10.60
CA SER A 476 -20.88 -5.12 -11.95
C SER A 476 -20.22 -6.11 -12.93
N PRO A 477 -20.48 -5.97 -14.24
CA PRO A 477 -19.79 -6.73 -15.26
C PRO A 477 -18.27 -6.70 -15.12
N GLN A 478 -17.63 -7.85 -15.36
CA GLN A 478 -16.19 -8.03 -15.22
C GLN A 478 -15.63 -8.95 -16.28
N ILE A 479 -14.31 -8.89 -16.47
CA ILE A 479 -13.57 -9.84 -17.30
C ILE A 479 -12.99 -10.95 -16.43
N GLU A 480 -13.02 -12.17 -16.93
CA GLU A 480 -12.54 -13.38 -16.26
C GLU A 480 -11.79 -14.28 -17.25
N GLN A 481 -11.09 -15.29 -16.74
CA GLN A 481 -10.37 -16.28 -17.53
C GLN A 481 -9.31 -15.68 -18.46
N ILE A 482 -8.65 -14.64 -17.99
CA ILE A 482 -7.54 -14.04 -18.71
C ILE A 482 -6.33 -14.97 -18.63
N ALA A 483 -5.74 -15.30 -19.78
CA ALA A 483 -4.60 -16.21 -19.87
C ALA A 483 -3.29 -15.56 -19.39
N TRP A 484 -3.26 -15.16 -18.11
CA TRP A 484 -2.04 -14.64 -17.49
C TRP A 484 -0.98 -15.78 -17.38
N PRO A 485 0.33 -15.50 -17.60
CA PRO A 485 0.96 -14.20 -17.86
C PRO A 485 1.11 -13.84 -19.35
N THR A 486 0.53 -14.61 -20.27
CA THR A 486 0.66 -14.35 -21.71
C THR A 486 -0.22 -13.21 -22.20
N VAL A 487 -1.33 -12.95 -21.50
CA VAL A 487 -2.25 -11.83 -21.74
C VAL A 487 -2.28 -10.93 -20.50
N LEU A 488 -2.10 -9.64 -20.70
CA LEU A 488 -2.13 -8.63 -19.66
C LEU A 488 -3.32 -7.69 -19.83
N VAL A 489 -3.76 -7.07 -18.74
CA VAL A 489 -4.92 -6.17 -18.70
C VAL A 489 -4.45 -4.75 -18.38
N ARG A 490 -4.50 -3.88 -19.37
CA ARG A 490 -4.12 -2.47 -19.26
C ARG A 490 -5.22 -1.62 -18.63
N ARG A 491 -6.48 -1.98 -18.88
CA ARG A 491 -7.69 -1.28 -18.42
C ARG A 491 -8.80 -2.28 -18.23
N ALA A 492 -9.58 -2.13 -17.15
CA ALA A 492 -10.82 -2.87 -16.96
C ALA A 492 -11.74 -2.10 -16.00
N VAL A 493 -12.71 -1.38 -16.55
CA VAL A 493 -13.62 -0.50 -15.81
C VAL A 493 -15.05 -0.70 -16.28
N TYR A 494 -15.98 -0.81 -15.35
CA TYR A 494 -17.41 -0.71 -15.65
C TYR A 494 -17.92 0.68 -15.27
N ASP A 495 -18.53 1.36 -16.23
CA ASP A 495 -19.18 2.66 -16.03
C ASP A 495 -20.71 2.45 -15.91
N PRO A 496 -21.28 2.52 -14.70
CA PRO A 496 -22.71 2.28 -14.49
C PRO A 496 -23.59 3.39 -15.12
N ALA A 497 -23.08 4.61 -15.24
CA ALA A 497 -23.83 5.72 -15.84
C ALA A 497 -24.01 5.55 -17.35
N LYS A 498 -23.07 4.86 -17.99
CA LYS A 498 -23.12 4.54 -19.43
C LYS A 498 -23.52 3.10 -19.71
N GLY A 499 -23.68 2.27 -18.67
CA GLY A 499 -23.93 0.84 -18.80
C GLY A 499 -22.86 0.11 -19.62
N ALA A 500 -21.60 0.51 -19.50
CA ALA A 500 -20.51 0.07 -20.36
C ALA A 500 -19.35 -0.55 -19.57
N LEU A 501 -18.96 -1.76 -19.93
CA LEU A 501 -17.70 -2.35 -19.55
C LEU A 501 -16.65 -2.01 -20.61
N VAL A 502 -15.58 -1.35 -20.19
CA VAL A 502 -14.47 -0.93 -21.06
C VAL A 502 -13.18 -1.59 -20.59
N PHE A 503 -12.51 -2.30 -21.46
CA PHE A 503 -11.25 -2.95 -21.11
C PHE A 503 -10.28 -2.99 -22.30
N THR A 504 -8.99 -3.10 -21.99
CA THR A 504 -7.92 -3.22 -22.98
C THR A 504 -6.99 -4.37 -22.57
N LEU A 505 -6.81 -5.29 -23.50
CA LEU A 505 -5.92 -6.44 -23.37
C LEU A 505 -4.74 -6.30 -24.32
N LEU A 506 -3.61 -6.90 -23.96
CA LEU A 506 -2.45 -6.99 -24.82
C LEU A 506 -1.69 -8.30 -24.58
N SER A 507 -0.92 -8.75 -25.57
CA SER A 507 0.03 -9.84 -25.34
C SER A 507 1.21 -9.33 -24.52
N SER A 508 1.67 -10.13 -23.56
CA SER A 508 2.82 -9.76 -22.72
C SER A 508 4.10 -9.50 -23.55
N GLY A 509 4.25 -10.17 -24.68
CA GLY A 509 5.34 -9.93 -25.64
C GLY A 509 5.28 -8.57 -26.35
N SER A 510 4.18 -7.82 -26.20
CA SER A 510 4.03 -6.48 -26.79
C SER A 510 4.45 -5.35 -25.85
N LEU A 511 4.75 -5.65 -24.56
CA LEU A 511 5.24 -4.65 -23.62
C LEU A 511 6.59 -4.08 -24.03
N ASN A 512 6.87 -2.87 -23.57
CA ASN A 512 8.13 -2.17 -23.80
C ASN A 512 8.50 -2.06 -25.29
N LYS A 513 7.49 -1.82 -26.16
CA LYS A 513 7.68 -1.70 -27.63
C LYS A 513 8.33 -2.93 -28.29
N GLN A 514 8.35 -4.05 -27.60
CA GLN A 514 8.77 -5.32 -28.20
C GLN A 514 7.69 -5.78 -29.19
N ARG A 515 8.09 -6.27 -30.32
CA ARG A 515 7.19 -6.96 -31.26
C ARG A 515 7.26 -8.45 -30.96
N GLY A 516 6.57 -8.86 -29.91
CA GLY A 516 6.38 -10.27 -29.63
C GLY A 516 5.41 -10.93 -30.63
N PRO A 517 5.32 -12.26 -30.62
CA PRO A 517 4.33 -12.97 -31.43
C PRO A 517 2.92 -12.58 -31.00
N SER A 518 1.99 -12.63 -31.95
CA SER A 518 0.57 -12.55 -31.67
C SER A 518 0.15 -13.73 -30.78
N VAL A 519 -0.80 -13.48 -29.88
CA VAL A 519 -1.33 -14.48 -28.93
C VAL A 519 -2.81 -14.72 -29.23
N ASP A 520 -3.15 -15.96 -29.56
CA ASP A 520 -4.55 -16.40 -29.62
C ASP A 520 -5.03 -16.68 -28.20
N THR A 521 -6.17 -16.10 -27.85
CA THR A 521 -6.75 -16.22 -26.51
C THR A 521 -8.27 -16.29 -26.56
N GLU A 522 -8.85 -16.86 -25.54
CA GLU A 522 -10.28 -16.80 -25.26
C GLU A 522 -10.46 -16.36 -23.82
N PHE A 523 -11.33 -15.41 -23.58
CA PHE A 523 -11.63 -14.89 -22.26
C PHE A 523 -13.14 -14.66 -22.10
N ALA A 524 -13.57 -14.43 -20.84
CA ALA A 524 -14.98 -14.29 -20.52
C ALA A 524 -15.32 -12.87 -20.06
N VAL A 525 -16.56 -12.44 -20.37
CA VAL A 525 -17.23 -11.33 -19.70
C VAL A 525 -18.37 -11.93 -18.89
N ALA A 526 -18.30 -11.73 -17.58
CA ALA A 526 -19.25 -12.26 -16.59
C ALA A 526 -20.14 -11.16 -16.02
N GLN A 527 -21.21 -11.56 -15.32
CA GLN A 527 -22.14 -10.68 -14.63
C GLN A 527 -22.88 -9.70 -15.55
N LEU A 528 -23.08 -10.04 -16.81
CA LEU A 528 -23.97 -9.31 -17.69
C LEU A 528 -25.43 -9.55 -17.26
N ASP A 529 -26.22 -8.48 -17.19
CA ASP A 529 -27.66 -8.57 -16.90
C ASP A 529 -28.39 -9.26 -18.06
N PRO A 530 -28.98 -10.44 -17.87
CA PRO A 530 -29.64 -11.18 -18.95
C PRO A 530 -30.89 -10.47 -19.52
N ALA A 531 -31.44 -9.51 -18.81
CA ALA A 531 -32.57 -8.72 -19.27
C ALA A 531 -32.18 -7.61 -20.26
N LYS A 532 -30.89 -7.32 -20.39
CA LYS A 532 -30.36 -6.27 -21.27
C LYS A 532 -29.82 -6.83 -22.59
N SER A 533 -29.81 -5.97 -23.57
CA SER A 533 -29.08 -6.20 -24.83
C SER A 533 -27.74 -5.44 -24.78
N TYR A 534 -26.67 -6.06 -25.28
CA TYR A 534 -25.34 -5.48 -25.28
C TYR A 534 -24.75 -5.44 -26.69
N LEU A 535 -24.22 -4.29 -27.06
CA LEU A 535 -23.35 -4.17 -28.23
C LEU A 535 -21.90 -4.45 -27.79
N VAL A 536 -21.24 -5.34 -28.51
CA VAL A 536 -19.83 -5.69 -28.28
C VAL A 536 -18.97 -5.16 -29.42
N THR A 537 -17.98 -4.35 -29.07
CA THR A 537 -17.04 -3.81 -30.07
C THR A 537 -15.59 -4.10 -29.67
N ARG A 538 -14.70 -4.21 -30.67
CA ARG A 538 -13.25 -4.25 -30.51
C ARG A 538 -12.62 -3.21 -31.43
N ASP A 539 -11.80 -2.34 -30.91
CA ASP A 539 -11.09 -1.28 -31.64
C ASP A 539 -12.04 -0.48 -32.56
N GLY A 540 -13.25 -0.19 -32.03
CA GLY A 540 -14.31 0.53 -32.73
C GLY A 540 -15.11 -0.30 -33.76
N LYS A 541 -14.76 -1.57 -34.00
CA LYS A 541 -15.50 -2.46 -34.89
C LYS A 541 -16.48 -3.31 -34.11
N THR A 542 -17.70 -3.46 -34.63
CA THR A 542 -18.73 -4.32 -34.01
C THR A 542 -18.32 -5.78 -34.16
N LEU A 543 -18.32 -6.53 -33.04
CA LEU A 543 -18.17 -7.98 -33.03
C LEU A 543 -19.53 -8.70 -33.03
N GLY A 544 -20.55 -8.08 -32.47
CA GLY A 544 -21.90 -8.64 -32.42
C GLY A 544 -22.76 -7.99 -31.34
N ARG A 545 -23.98 -8.53 -31.19
CA ARG A 545 -24.94 -8.18 -30.13
C ARG A 545 -25.30 -9.39 -29.32
N VAL A 546 -25.47 -9.18 -28.01
CA VAL A 546 -25.82 -10.23 -27.06
C VAL A 546 -27.10 -9.83 -26.33
N SER A 547 -28.10 -10.71 -26.30
CA SER A 547 -29.37 -10.48 -25.58
C SER A 547 -29.90 -11.81 -25.05
N GLY A 548 -30.09 -11.92 -23.74
CA GLY A 548 -30.57 -13.15 -23.09
C GLY A 548 -29.73 -14.39 -23.46
N GLY A 549 -28.41 -14.24 -23.61
CA GLY A 549 -27.52 -15.33 -24.00
C GLY A 549 -27.54 -15.69 -25.50
N LYS A 550 -28.35 -15.00 -26.32
CA LYS A 550 -28.36 -15.16 -27.77
C LYS A 550 -27.47 -14.11 -28.43
N ILE A 551 -26.71 -14.53 -29.43
CA ILE A 551 -25.79 -13.68 -30.16
C ILE A 551 -26.33 -13.46 -31.57
N SER A 552 -26.37 -12.20 -32.00
CA SER A 552 -26.70 -11.77 -33.36
C SER A 552 -25.59 -10.90 -33.94
N ASP A 553 -25.58 -10.73 -35.27
CA ASP A 553 -24.56 -9.97 -36.00
C ASP A 553 -23.12 -10.40 -35.65
N ASN A 554 -22.93 -11.71 -35.41
CA ASN A 554 -21.68 -12.28 -34.86
C ASN A 554 -20.57 -12.33 -35.88
N SER A 555 -19.43 -11.72 -35.59
CA SER A 555 -18.20 -11.82 -36.36
C SER A 555 -17.56 -13.24 -36.35
N GLY A 556 -18.11 -14.16 -35.56
CA GLY A 556 -17.54 -15.49 -35.32
C GLY A 556 -16.62 -15.55 -34.06
N GLU A 557 -16.35 -14.40 -33.44
CA GLU A 557 -15.49 -14.30 -32.25
C GLU A 557 -16.26 -14.46 -30.94
N LEU A 558 -17.61 -14.34 -30.95
CA LEU A 558 -18.46 -14.38 -29.77
C LEU A 558 -19.13 -15.74 -29.62
N SER A 559 -19.20 -16.23 -28.39
CA SER A 559 -20.04 -17.37 -27.97
C SER A 559 -20.59 -17.15 -26.57
N TRP A 560 -21.69 -17.85 -26.24
CA TRP A 560 -22.27 -17.79 -24.89
C TRP A 560 -22.17 -19.15 -24.23
N ARG A 561 -21.50 -19.21 -23.08
CA ARG A 561 -21.32 -20.47 -22.31
C ARG A 561 -21.36 -20.16 -20.81
N ASP A 562 -21.97 -21.02 -20.03
CA ASP A 562 -21.98 -20.95 -18.57
C ASP A 562 -22.39 -19.56 -18.02
N SER A 563 -23.41 -18.96 -18.63
CA SER A 563 -23.87 -17.59 -18.31
C SER A 563 -22.80 -16.50 -18.49
N ARG A 564 -21.81 -16.73 -19.35
CA ARG A 564 -20.74 -15.79 -19.70
C ARG A 564 -20.70 -15.55 -21.21
N LEU A 565 -20.37 -14.33 -21.57
CA LEU A 565 -19.98 -14.00 -22.93
C LEU A 565 -18.50 -14.36 -23.12
N MET A 566 -18.23 -15.34 -23.97
CA MET A 566 -16.87 -15.73 -24.36
C MET A 566 -16.44 -14.95 -25.58
N ILE A 567 -15.23 -14.44 -25.58
CA ILE A 567 -14.64 -13.66 -26.68
C ILE A 567 -13.33 -14.33 -27.09
N LYS A 568 -13.24 -14.73 -28.36
CA LYS A 568 -11.98 -15.19 -28.98
C LYS A 568 -11.27 -14.01 -29.61
N ALA A 569 -9.96 -13.95 -29.45
CA ALA A 569 -9.16 -12.87 -30.00
C ALA A 569 -7.74 -13.31 -30.35
N THR A 570 -7.19 -12.74 -31.38
CA THR A 570 -5.74 -12.72 -31.63
C THR A 570 -5.23 -11.34 -31.22
N LEU A 571 -4.35 -11.28 -30.24
CA LEU A 571 -3.78 -10.05 -29.70
C LEU A 571 -2.40 -9.79 -30.34
N ASN A 572 -2.25 -8.61 -30.94
CA ASN A 572 -1.00 -8.11 -31.50
C ASN A 572 -0.86 -6.63 -31.12
N GLY A 573 -0.40 -6.40 -29.89
CA GLY A 573 -0.47 -5.10 -29.22
C GLY A 573 -1.77 -4.91 -28.45
N ASP A 574 -2.11 -3.66 -28.13
CA ASP A 574 -3.32 -3.30 -27.40
C ASP A 574 -4.57 -3.57 -28.25
N SER A 575 -5.53 -4.25 -27.67
CA SER A 575 -6.88 -4.43 -28.22
C SER A 575 -7.91 -3.97 -27.21
N SER A 576 -8.72 -3.01 -27.59
CA SER A 576 -9.68 -2.36 -26.70
C SER A 576 -11.11 -2.79 -27.01
N TYR A 577 -11.84 -3.13 -25.96
CA TYR A 577 -13.20 -3.65 -26.02
C TYR A 577 -14.17 -2.75 -25.29
N ILE A 578 -15.38 -2.64 -25.81
CA ILE A 578 -16.52 -2.03 -25.13
C ILE A 578 -17.70 -3.02 -25.21
N VAL A 579 -18.27 -3.36 -24.07
CA VAL A 579 -19.51 -4.12 -23.93
C VAL A 579 -20.54 -3.19 -23.33
N GLN A 580 -21.42 -2.63 -24.17
CA GLN A 580 -22.32 -1.56 -23.77
C GLN A 580 -23.78 -1.99 -23.87
N ALA A 581 -24.54 -1.76 -22.79
CA ALA A 581 -25.99 -1.93 -22.76
C ALA A 581 -26.67 -0.96 -23.73
N GLN A 582 -27.69 -1.47 -24.45
CA GLN A 582 -28.45 -0.73 -25.47
C GLN A 582 -29.83 -0.31 -24.93
#